data_de0738dd4bfa9b1cd361424bb1aeb12a
#
_entry.id   de0738dd4bfa9b1cd361424bb1aeb12a
#
_cell.length_a   1.000
_cell.length_b   1.000
_cell.length_c   1.000
_cell.angle_alpha   90.00
_cell.angle_beta   90.00
_cell.angle_gamma   90.00
#
_symmetry.space_group_name_H-M   'P 1'
#
loop_
_entity.id
_entity.type
_entity.pdbx_description
1 polymer ?
#
loop_
_entity_poly.entity_id
_entity_poly.type
_entity_poly.pdbx_seq_one_letter_code
_entity_poly.pdbx_strand_id
1 'polypeptide(L)'
;EAARAFSHLVANYNDPHLRDKYNQDVDNAERAADRVTHEVNKAIHKTFITPIDREQIHSLINTMDDVADLIQDSAETMALYDVHHMTEEITRLTDLSLKCCERLRDAVRLLGKIADPAVAEAALKTCEEIDRLESDADRVMRSAMSKLFREEPDVRQVIKLKAIYELLETITDKCEDVANCI
;
A
#
# COMPACT_ATOMS: atom_id res chain seq x y z
N GLU A 1 -8.65 4.04 0.45
CA GLU A 1 -8.71 5.48 0.79
C GLU A 1 -7.31 6.01 1.09
N ALA A 2 -6.51 5.39 1.98
CA ALA A 2 -5.16 5.81 2.32
C ALA A 2 -4.27 6.02 1.07
N ALA A 3 -4.21 5.04 0.17
CA ALA A 3 -3.42 5.12 -1.05
C ALA A 3 -3.81 6.30 -1.97
N ARG A 4 -5.10 6.65 -2.03
CA ARG A 4 -5.55 7.82 -2.78
C ARG A 4 -5.14 9.13 -2.11
N ALA A 5 -5.30 9.22 -0.79
CA ALA A 5 -4.85 10.38 -0.03
C ALA A 5 -3.34 10.58 -0.18
N PHE A 6 -2.57 9.50 -0.13
CA PHE A 6 -1.12 9.52 -0.33
C PHE A 6 -0.73 9.93 -1.77
N SER A 7 -1.43 9.43 -2.78
CA SER A 7 -1.22 9.87 -4.17
C SER A 7 -1.50 11.38 -4.34
N HIS A 8 -2.56 11.90 -3.70
CA HIS A 8 -2.81 13.34 -3.68
C HIS A 8 -1.74 14.12 -2.92
N LEU A 9 -1.22 13.56 -1.82
CA LEU A 9 -0.10 14.13 -1.06
C LEU A 9 1.13 14.30 -1.97
N VAL A 10 1.55 13.24 -2.65
CA VAL A 10 2.72 13.26 -3.55
C VAL A 10 2.51 14.25 -4.69
N ALA A 11 1.33 14.26 -5.31
CA ALA A 11 1.02 15.15 -6.43
C ALA A 11 0.99 16.65 -6.04
N ASN A 12 0.72 16.96 -4.77
CA ASN A 12 0.58 18.34 -4.29
C ASN A 12 1.62 18.70 -3.20
N TYR A 13 2.70 17.95 -3.12
CA TYR A 13 3.66 18.02 -2.01
C TYR A 13 4.31 19.40 -1.83
N ASN A 14 4.45 20.17 -2.90
CA ASN A 14 5.06 21.51 -2.89
C ASN A 14 4.14 22.59 -2.30
N ASP A 15 2.84 22.34 -2.17
CA ASP A 15 1.90 23.25 -1.51
C ASP A 15 1.78 22.86 -0.03
N PRO A 16 2.25 23.71 0.92
CA PRO A 16 2.23 23.38 2.34
C PRO A 16 0.82 23.08 2.89
N HIS A 17 -0.20 23.82 2.43
CA HIS A 17 -1.58 23.62 2.89
C HIS A 17 -2.17 22.31 2.40
N LEU A 18 -1.92 21.96 1.14
CA LEU A 18 -2.38 20.69 0.56
C LEU A 18 -1.60 19.52 1.15
N ARG A 19 -0.29 19.69 1.38
CA ARG A 19 0.54 18.68 2.06
C ARG A 19 0.01 18.36 3.45
N ASP A 20 -0.26 19.37 4.28
CA ASP A 20 -0.79 19.17 5.64
C ASP A 20 -2.16 18.52 5.60
N LYS A 21 -3.04 18.96 4.68
CA LYS A 21 -4.36 18.38 4.47
C LYS A 21 -4.28 16.89 4.11
N TYR A 22 -3.47 16.54 3.09
CA TYR A 22 -3.40 15.16 2.63
C TYR A 22 -2.65 14.23 3.60
N ASN A 23 -1.68 14.73 4.38
CA ASN A 23 -1.13 13.98 5.51
C ASN A 23 -2.24 13.63 6.52
N GLN A 24 -3.08 14.59 6.88
CA GLN A 24 -4.21 14.33 7.78
C GLN A 24 -5.24 13.36 7.17
N ASP A 25 -5.45 13.41 5.86
CA ASP A 25 -6.35 12.48 5.15
C ASP A 25 -5.77 11.05 5.16
N VAL A 26 -4.44 10.87 5.05
CA VAL A 26 -3.76 9.57 5.20
C VAL A 26 -3.95 9.03 6.61
N ASP A 27 -3.65 9.83 7.64
CA ASP A 27 -3.84 9.44 9.06
C ASP A 27 -5.27 9.03 9.37
N ASN A 28 -6.24 9.79 8.85
CA ASN A 28 -7.66 9.48 9.06
C ASN A 28 -8.07 8.18 8.39
N ALA A 29 -7.50 7.89 7.22
CA ALA A 29 -7.79 6.67 6.47
C ALA A 29 -7.17 5.43 7.13
N GLU A 30 -5.93 5.53 7.65
CA GLU A 30 -5.28 4.48 8.43
C GLU A 30 -6.08 4.16 9.70
N ARG A 31 -6.41 5.18 10.53
CA ARG A 31 -7.24 4.98 11.73
C ARG A 31 -8.62 4.38 11.43
N ALA A 32 -9.14 4.62 10.23
CA ALA A 32 -10.38 3.99 9.80
C ALA A 32 -10.15 2.51 9.46
N ALA A 33 -8.99 2.15 8.86
CA ALA A 33 -8.61 0.78 8.57
C ALA A 33 -8.40 -0.01 9.87
N ASP A 34 -7.60 0.50 10.82
CA ASP A 34 -7.37 -0.10 12.13
C ASP A 34 -8.68 -0.41 12.88
N ARG A 35 -9.64 0.52 12.87
CA ARG A 35 -10.97 0.25 13.46
C ARG A 35 -11.69 -0.91 12.79
N VAL A 36 -11.63 -1.01 11.46
CA VAL A 36 -12.26 -2.12 10.71
C VAL A 36 -11.56 -3.44 11.05
N THR A 37 -10.22 -3.45 11.08
CA THR A 37 -9.41 -4.60 11.47
C THR A 37 -9.79 -5.09 12.86
N HIS A 38 -9.88 -4.17 13.82
CA HIS A 38 -10.32 -4.49 15.17
C HIS A 38 -11.75 -5.05 15.23
N GLU A 39 -12.69 -4.48 14.50
CA GLU A 39 -14.08 -4.95 14.45
C GLU A 39 -14.20 -6.34 13.81
N VAL A 40 -13.47 -6.61 12.72
CA VAL A 40 -13.44 -7.93 12.07
C VAL A 40 -12.84 -8.96 13.01
N ASN A 41 -11.70 -8.69 13.63
CA ASN A 41 -11.07 -9.59 14.60
C ASN A 41 -12.02 -9.91 15.77
N LYS A 42 -12.72 -8.90 16.29
CA LYS A 42 -13.72 -9.10 17.35
C LYS A 42 -14.94 -9.93 16.87
N ALA A 43 -15.35 -9.76 15.63
CA ALA A 43 -16.44 -10.55 15.04
C ALA A 43 -16.05 -12.02 14.86
N ILE A 44 -14.83 -12.28 14.39
CA ILE A 44 -14.27 -13.64 14.25
C ILE A 44 -14.28 -14.37 15.59
N HIS A 45 -13.85 -13.71 16.67
CA HIS A 45 -13.85 -14.32 18.01
C HIS A 45 -15.23 -14.64 18.55
N LYS A 46 -16.26 -13.91 18.15
CA LYS A 46 -17.64 -14.10 18.60
C LYS A 46 -18.47 -15.08 17.75
N THR A 47 -18.02 -15.33 16.52
CA THR A 47 -18.74 -16.17 15.56
C THR A 47 -18.33 -17.62 15.73
N PHE A 48 -19.32 -18.52 15.95
CA PHE A 48 -19.05 -19.95 16.15
C PHE A 48 -18.70 -20.66 14.84
N ILE A 49 -19.36 -20.33 13.74
CA ILE A 49 -19.11 -20.89 12.41
C ILE A 49 -18.83 -19.74 11.46
N THR A 50 -17.66 -19.75 10.81
CA THR A 50 -17.26 -18.80 9.78
C THR A 50 -17.38 -19.42 8.38
N PRO A 51 -17.73 -18.66 7.33
CA PRO A 51 -17.88 -19.19 5.97
C PRO A 51 -16.53 -19.58 5.32
N ILE A 52 -15.43 -19.04 5.82
CA ILE A 52 -14.05 -19.31 5.41
C ILE A 52 -13.27 -19.64 6.70
N ASP A 53 -12.13 -20.29 6.57
CA ASP A 53 -11.27 -20.57 7.71
C ASP A 53 -10.94 -19.31 8.51
N ARG A 54 -11.04 -19.41 9.83
CA ARG A 54 -10.88 -18.29 10.74
C ARG A 54 -9.48 -17.69 10.70
N GLU A 55 -8.47 -18.55 10.59
CA GLU A 55 -7.07 -18.12 10.53
C GLU A 55 -6.78 -17.41 9.21
N GLN A 56 -7.41 -17.84 8.12
CA GLN A 56 -7.30 -17.16 6.82
C GLN A 56 -7.92 -15.76 6.86
N ILE A 57 -9.11 -15.60 7.48
CA ILE A 57 -9.72 -14.27 7.62
C ILE A 57 -8.84 -13.37 8.49
N HIS A 58 -8.31 -13.91 9.59
CA HIS A 58 -7.42 -13.17 10.49
C HIS A 58 -6.13 -12.73 9.78
N SER A 59 -5.50 -13.63 9.03
CA SER A 59 -4.31 -13.31 8.23
C SER A 59 -4.61 -12.22 7.21
N LEU A 60 -5.67 -12.40 6.42
CA LEU A 60 -6.06 -11.44 5.39
C LEU A 60 -6.25 -10.03 5.95
N ILE A 61 -7.06 -9.88 7.02
CA ILE A 61 -7.37 -8.55 7.54
C ILE A 61 -6.15 -7.86 8.15
N ASN A 62 -5.27 -8.60 8.84
CA ASN A 62 -4.06 -8.01 9.42
C ASN A 62 -3.05 -7.63 8.32
N THR A 63 -2.86 -8.46 7.29
CA THR A 63 -1.98 -8.08 6.16
C THR A 63 -2.54 -6.88 5.38
N MET A 64 -3.87 -6.72 5.30
CA MET A 64 -4.48 -5.51 4.73
C MET A 64 -4.24 -4.26 5.59
N ASP A 65 -4.21 -4.42 6.91
CA ASP A 65 -3.88 -3.35 7.87
C ASP A 65 -2.43 -2.90 7.67
N ASP A 66 -1.49 -3.85 7.58
CA ASP A 66 -0.07 -3.57 7.28
C ASP A 66 0.11 -2.69 6.03
N VAL A 67 -0.74 -2.84 5.00
CA VAL A 67 -0.70 -1.98 3.81
C VAL A 67 -1.08 -0.54 4.16
N ALA A 68 -2.08 -0.32 5.01
CA ALA A 68 -2.49 1.02 5.42
C ALA A 68 -1.42 1.68 6.30
N ASP A 69 -0.83 0.92 7.22
CA ASP A 69 0.27 1.36 8.09
C ASP A 69 1.49 1.80 7.27
N LEU A 70 1.91 1.00 6.28
CA LEU A 70 3.05 1.34 5.43
C LEU A 70 2.82 2.61 4.59
N ILE A 71 1.59 2.86 4.17
CA ILE A 71 1.23 4.11 3.48
C ILE A 71 1.37 5.29 4.42
N GLN A 72 0.91 5.17 5.67
CA GLN A 72 1.07 6.20 6.70
C GLN A 72 2.55 6.41 7.03
N ASP A 73 3.31 5.34 7.29
CA ASP A 73 4.75 5.40 7.56
C ASP A 73 5.52 6.10 6.44
N SER A 74 5.11 5.89 5.18
CA SER A 74 5.71 6.58 4.04
C SER A 74 5.46 8.08 4.08
N ALA A 75 4.23 8.51 4.38
CA ALA A 75 3.88 9.92 4.52
C ALA A 75 4.59 10.58 5.70
N GLU A 76 4.62 9.92 6.85
CA GLU A 76 5.32 10.39 8.05
C GLU A 76 6.84 10.48 7.83
N THR A 77 7.45 9.47 7.18
CA THR A 77 8.87 9.46 6.87
C THR A 77 9.26 10.60 5.94
N MET A 78 8.44 10.89 4.92
CA MET A 78 8.67 12.03 4.02
C MET A 78 8.65 13.36 4.79
N ALA A 79 7.73 13.52 5.73
CA ALA A 79 7.65 14.71 6.58
C ALA A 79 8.82 14.77 7.59
N LEU A 80 9.12 13.66 8.27
CA LEU A 80 10.20 13.56 9.27
C LEU A 80 11.58 13.82 8.66
N TYR A 81 11.81 13.34 7.44
CA TYR A 81 13.07 13.54 6.74
C TYR A 81 13.16 14.90 6.03
N ASP A 82 12.12 15.71 6.15
CA ASP A 82 12.08 17.04 5.52
C ASP A 82 12.39 16.94 4.03
N VAL A 83 11.61 16.13 3.32
CA VAL A 83 11.74 15.97 1.88
C VAL A 83 11.15 17.18 1.19
N HIS A 84 11.91 17.82 0.31
CA HIS A 84 11.46 19.04 -0.37
C HIS A 84 11.06 18.82 -1.82
N HIS A 85 11.52 17.74 -2.43
CA HIS A 85 11.28 17.49 -3.85
C HIS A 85 10.78 16.07 -4.08
N MET A 86 9.66 15.97 -4.78
CA MET A 86 9.17 14.68 -5.27
C MET A 86 9.91 14.30 -6.54
N THR A 87 10.61 13.16 -6.48
CA THR A 87 11.27 12.62 -7.65
C THR A 87 10.26 11.92 -8.56
N GLU A 88 10.62 11.73 -9.82
CA GLU A 88 9.81 10.97 -10.76
C GLU A 88 9.60 9.53 -10.26
N GLU A 89 10.63 8.96 -9.62
CA GLU A 89 10.60 7.62 -9.06
C GLU A 89 9.61 7.50 -7.89
N ILE A 90 9.55 8.50 -6.98
CA ILE A 90 8.54 8.56 -5.91
C ILE A 90 7.14 8.57 -6.52
N THR A 91 6.90 9.44 -7.50
CA THR A 91 5.60 9.55 -8.16
C THR A 91 5.21 8.22 -8.80
N ARG A 92 6.13 7.57 -9.50
CA ARG A 92 5.88 6.31 -10.19
C ARG A 92 5.60 5.15 -9.23
N LEU A 93 6.37 5.03 -8.14
CA LEU A 93 6.13 4.02 -7.10
C LEU A 93 4.79 4.25 -6.39
N THR A 94 4.44 5.51 -6.12
CA THR A 94 3.13 5.88 -5.55
C THR A 94 1.98 5.47 -6.47
N ASP A 95 2.10 5.69 -7.77
CA ASP A 95 1.08 5.29 -8.75
C ASP A 95 0.92 3.77 -8.82
N LEU A 96 2.01 3.02 -8.73
CA LEU A 96 1.97 1.56 -8.70
C LEU A 96 1.31 1.05 -7.40
N SER A 97 1.67 1.62 -6.24
CA SER A 97 1.04 1.31 -4.95
C SER A 97 -0.47 1.59 -4.97
N LEU A 98 -0.90 2.72 -5.55
CA LEU A 98 -2.32 3.03 -5.70
C LEU A 98 -3.04 1.98 -6.55
N LYS A 99 -2.45 1.58 -7.69
CA LYS A 99 -3.03 0.55 -8.56
C LYS A 99 -3.12 -0.81 -7.87
N CYS A 100 -2.09 -1.23 -7.12
CA CYS A 100 -2.13 -2.44 -6.30
C CYS A 100 -3.30 -2.40 -5.31
N CYS A 101 -3.45 -1.31 -4.55
CA CYS A 101 -4.56 -1.14 -3.61
C CYS A 101 -5.94 -1.15 -4.30
N GLU A 102 -6.06 -0.62 -5.51
CA GLU A 102 -7.30 -0.69 -6.28
C GLU A 102 -7.62 -2.12 -6.73
N ARG A 103 -6.62 -2.88 -7.17
CA ARG A 103 -6.79 -4.30 -7.50
C ARG A 103 -7.14 -5.13 -6.27
N LEU A 104 -6.46 -4.90 -5.12
CA LEU A 104 -6.82 -5.56 -3.86
C LEU A 104 -8.28 -5.33 -3.48
N ARG A 105 -8.74 -4.08 -3.53
CA ARG A 105 -10.15 -3.77 -3.28
C ARG A 105 -11.09 -4.58 -4.18
N ASP A 106 -10.73 -4.72 -5.46
CA ASP A 106 -11.55 -5.44 -6.42
C ASP A 106 -11.52 -6.95 -6.13
N ALA A 107 -10.37 -7.53 -5.79
CA ALA A 107 -10.23 -8.94 -5.39
C ALA A 107 -11.03 -9.26 -4.11
N VAL A 108 -10.88 -8.44 -3.06
CA VAL A 108 -11.61 -8.62 -1.79
C VAL A 108 -13.15 -8.57 -1.98
N ARG A 109 -13.63 -7.73 -2.89
CA ARG A 109 -15.08 -7.69 -3.22
C ARG A 109 -15.60 -8.97 -3.84
N LEU A 110 -14.76 -9.77 -4.47
CA LEU A 110 -15.13 -11.04 -5.07
C LEU A 110 -15.25 -12.16 -4.03
N LEU A 111 -14.58 -12.03 -2.87
CA LEU A 111 -14.57 -13.07 -1.82
C LEU A 111 -15.98 -13.46 -1.35
N GLY A 112 -16.91 -12.52 -1.30
CA GLY A 112 -18.29 -12.81 -0.91
C GLY A 112 -19.04 -13.80 -1.83
N LYS A 113 -18.47 -14.11 -3.01
CA LYS A 113 -19.04 -15.02 -4.02
C LYS A 113 -18.01 -16.02 -4.54
N ILE A 114 -16.94 -16.27 -3.80
CA ILE A 114 -15.80 -17.09 -4.23
C ILE A 114 -16.16 -18.55 -4.52
N ALA A 115 -17.31 -19.03 -4.01
CA ALA A 115 -17.83 -20.36 -4.31
C ALA A 115 -18.27 -20.53 -5.79
N ASP A 116 -18.49 -19.44 -6.52
CA ASP A 116 -18.76 -19.46 -7.96
C ASP A 116 -17.41 -19.59 -8.71
N PRO A 117 -17.22 -20.64 -9.54
CA PRO A 117 -15.95 -20.85 -10.25
C PRO A 117 -15.53 -19.67 -11.14
N ALA A 118 -16.48 -18.98 -11.78
CA ALA A 118 -16.18 -17.82 -12.63
C ALA A 118 -15.69 -16.62 -11.79
N VAL A 119 -16.25 -16.46 -10.57
CA VAL A 119 -15.80 -15.42 -9.63
C VAL A 119 -14.43 -15.76 -9.05
N ALA A 120 -14.18 -17.04 -8.74
CA ALA A 120 -12.86 -17.49 -8.28
C ALA A 120 -11.78 -17.25 -9.34
N GLU A 121 -12.06 -17.58 -10.61
CA GLU A 121 -11.15 -17.30 -11.72
C GLU A 121 -10.89 -15.79 -11.88
N ALA A 122 -11.92 -14.95 -11.74
CA ALA A 122 -11.77 -13.50 -11.80
C ALA A 122 -10.92 -12.97 -10.62
N ALA A 123 -11.07 -13.52 -9.42
CA ALA A 123 -10.25 -13.16 -8.26
C ALA A 123 -8.78 -13.52 -8.49
N LEU A 124 -8.48 -14.75 -8.93
CA LEU A 124 -7.11 -15.18 -9.26
C LEU A 124 -6.47 -14.28 -10.31
N LYS A 125 -7.21 -13.94 -11.37
CA LYS A 125 -6.69 -13.04 -12.40
C LYS A 125 -6.38 -11.64 -11.84
N THR A 126 -7.19 -11.16 -10.90
CA THR A 126 -6.92 -9.88 -10.24
C THR A 126 -5.67 -9.95 -9.37
N CYS A 127 -5.43 -11.09 -8.69
CA CYS A 127 -4.19 -11.33 -7.94
C CYS A 127 -2.96 -11.38 -8.87
N GLU A 128 -3.05 -12.05 -10.02
CA GLU A 128 -1.97 -12.02 -11.03
C GLU A 128 -1.65 -10.60 -11.55
N GLU A 129 -2.64 -9.70 -11.59
CA GLU A 129 -2.39 -8.29 -11.93
C GLU A 129 -1.61 -7.58 -10.82
N ILE A 130 -1.83 -7.93 -9.54
CA ILE A 130 -1.08 -7.39 -8.40
C ILE A 130 0.38 -7.83 -8.47
N ASP A 131 0.66 -9.11 -8.73
CA ASP A 131 2.02 -9.65 -8.87
C ASP A 131 2.81 -8.92 -9.97
N ARG A 132 2.14 -8.59 -11.09
CA ARG A 132 2.75 -7.82 -12.17
C ARG A 132 3.07 -6.38 -11.75
N LEU A 133 2.18 -5.75 -11.00
CA LEU A 133 2.38 -4.38 -10.50
C LEU A 133 3.52 -4.32 -9.47
N GLU A 134 3.62 -5.34 -8.59
CA GLU A 134 4.74 -5.51 -7.66
C GLU A 134 6.05 -5.64 -8.44
N SER A 135 6.13 -6.57 -9.40
CA SER A 135 7.33 -6.75 -10.25
C SER A 135 7.72 -5.47 -11.01
N ASP A 136 6.74 -4.64 -11.40
CA ASP A 136 7.01 -3.34 -12.00
C ASP A 136 7.57 -2.36 -10.98
N ALA A 137 7.08 -2.36 -9.73
CA ALA A 137 7.56 -1.50 -8.65
C ALA A 137 8.99 -1.88 -8.23
N ASP A 138 9.30 -3.16 -8.07
CA ASP A 138 10.65 -3.66 -7.80
C ASP A 138 11.65 -3.18 -8.88
N ARG A 139 11.27 -3.27 -10.15
CA ARG A 139 12.13 -2.78 -11.24
C ARG A 139 12.35 -1.26 -11.17
N VAL A 140 11.32 -0.49 -10.84
CA VAL A 140 11.43 0.96 -10.65
C VAL A 140 12.35 1.27 -9.48
N MET A 141 12.15 0.61 -8.34
CA MET A 141 12.96 0.80 -7.13
C MET A 141 14.44 0.47 -7.39
N ARG A 142 14.74 -0.67 -8.01
CA ARG A 142 16.13 -1.04 -8.34
C ARG A 142 16.79 -0.05 -9.28
N SER A 143 16.07 0.46 -10.29
CA SER A 143 16.57 1.49 -11.20
C SER A 143 16.81 2.81 -10.46
N ALA A 144 15.86 3.20 -9.60
CA ALA A 144 15.95 4.39 -8.77
C ALA A 144 17.17 4.34 -7.83
N MET A 145 17.39 3.20 -7.16
CA MET A 145 18.55 2.96 -6.30
C MET A 145 19.86 3.08 -7.07
N SER A 146 19.94 2.45 -8.25
CA SER A 146 21.14 2.49 -9.08
C SER A 146 21.49 3.93 -9.50
N LYS A 147 20.48 4.72 -9.90
CA LYS A 147 20.63 6.12 -10.26
C LYS A 147 21.04 6.97 -9.04
N LEU A 148 20.33 6.79 -7.92
CA LEU A 148 20.59 7.51 -6.67
C LEU A 148 22.06 7.38 -6.21
N PHE A 149 22.57 6.14 -6.14
CA PHE A 149 23.94 5.89 -5.68
C PHE A 149 25.03 6.33 -6.66
N ARG A 150 24.71 6.54 -7.94
CA ARG A 150 25.67 6.99 -8.94
C ARG A 150 25.68 8.49 -9.14
N GLU A 151 24.55 9.14 -8.99
CA GLU A 151 24.35 10.51 -9.47
C GLU A 151 24.13 11.51 -8.34
N GLU A 152 23.67 11.08 -7.15
CA GLU A 152 23.38 11.99 -6.04
C GLU A 152 24.67 12.26 -5.23
N PRO A 153 25.20 13.49 -5.23
CA PRO A 153 26.42 13.84 -4.50
C PRO A 153 26.17 14.07 -2.99
N ASP A 154 24.94 14.39 -2.57
CA ASP A 154 24.61 14.63 -1.16
C ASP A 154 24.20 13.33 -0.47
N VAL A 155 25.08 12.84 0.41
CA VAL A 155 24.85 11.61 1.18
C VAL A 155 23.55 11.68 2.01
N ARG A 156 23.15 12.86 2.48
CA ARG A 156 21.86 13.00 3.21
C ARG A 156 20.67 12.74 2.29
N GLN A 157 20.73 13.21 1.05
CA GLN A 157 19.70 12.93 0.06
C GLN A 157 19.67 11.44 -0.30
N VAL A 158 20.85 10.81 -0.44
CA VAL A 158 20.93 9.35 -0.66
C VAL A 158 20.24 8.59 0.46
N ILE A 159 20.49 8.93 1.73
CA ILE A 159 19.86 8.26 2.89
C ILE A 159 18.34 8.46 2.88
N LYS A 160 17.88 9.70 2.69
CA LYS A 160 16.44 10.04 2.68
C LYS A 160 15.70 9.31 1.56
N LEU A 161 16.16 9.45 0.32
CA LEU A 161 15.50 8.90 -0.85
C LEU A 161 15.55 7.37 -0.86
N LYS A 162 16.67 6.77 -0.42
CA LYS A 162 16.78 5.31 -0.26
C LYS A 162 15.66 4.78 0.63
N ALA A 163 15.49 5.35 1.82
CA ALA A 163 14.47 4.91 2.77
C ALA A 163 13.05 5.05 2.20
N ILE A 164 12.79 6.14 1.46
CA ILE A 164 11.47 6.37 0.86
C ILE A 164 11.21 5.37 -0.28
N TYR A 165 12.18 5.12 -1.16
CA TYR A 165 12.01 4.16 -2.25
C TYR A 165 11.75 2.74 -1.71
N GLU A 166 12.47 2.34 -0.66
CA GLU A 166 12.28 1.05 0.01
C GLU A 166 10.86 0.95 0.63
N LEU A 167 10.40 1.98 1.35
CA LEU A 167 9.05 2.00 1.92
C LEU A 167 7.97 1.90 0.84
N LEU A 168 8.10 2.65 -0.26
CA LEU A 168 7.10 2.66 -1.33
C LEU A 168 7.02 1.32 -2.06
N GLU A 169 8.13 0.64 -2.25
CA GLU A 169 8.15 -0.70 -2.83
C GLU A 169 7.57 -1.71 -1.85
N THR A 170 7.88 -1.64 -0.56
CA THR A 170 7.30 -2.52 0.46
C THR A 170 5.76 -2.44 0.52
N ILE A 171 5.14 -1.32 0.12
CA ILE A 171 3.67 -1.24 -0.01
C ILE A 171 3.17 -2.22 -1.07
N THR A 172 3.85 -2.33 -2.22
CA THR A 172 3.44 -3.24 -3.29
C THR A 172 3.70 -4.69 -2.93
N ASP A 173 4.82 -4.99 -2.25
CA ASP A 173 5.09 -6.31 -1.67
C ASP A 173 3.99 -6.74 -0.71
N LYS A 174 3.55 -5.85 0.18
CA LYS A 174 2.45 -6.14 1.09
C LYS A 174 1.11 -6.34 0.37
N CYS A 175 0.88 -5.64 -0.73
CA CYS A 175 -0.28 -5.91 -1.56
C CYS A 175 -0.23 -7.31 -2.20
N GLU A 176 0.94 -7.79 -2.59
CA GLU A 176 1.15 -9.17 -3.05
C GLU A 176 0.90 -10.17 -1.92
N ASP A 177 1.43 -9.92 -0.70
CA ASP A 177 1.14 -10.75 0.48
C ASP A 177 -0.37 -10.88 0.73
N VAL A 178 -1.15 -9.79 0.59
CA VAL A 178 -2.61 -9.83 0.70
C VAL A 178 -3.23 -10.66 -0.43
N ALA A 179 -2.75 -10.51 -1.67
CA ALA A 179 -3.24 -11.29 -2.81
C ALA A 179 -2.99 -12.79 -2.61
N ASN A 180 -1.86 -13.15 -2.00
CA ASN A 180 -1.53 -14.54 -1.64
C ASN A 180 -2.43 -15.13 -0.53
N CYS A 181 -3.15 -14.29 0.22
CA CYS A 181 -4.17 -14.72 1.19
C CYS A 181 -5.55 -14.97 0.56
N ILE A 182 -5.77 -14.56 -0.70
CA ILE A 182 -7.04 -14.67 -1.43
C ILE A 182 -7.08 -15.92 -2.30
#